data_72e0e928028383b87b857d1bb2d36a69
#
_entry.id   72e0e928028383b87b857d1bb2d36a69
#
_cell.length_a   1.000
_cell.length_b   1.000
_cell.length_c   1.000
_cell.angle_alpha   90.00
_cell.angle_beta   90.00
_cell.angle_gamma   90.00
#
_symmetry.space_group_name_H-M   'P 1'
#
loop_
_entity.id
_entity.type
_entity.pdbx_description
1 polymer ?
#
loop_
_entity_poly.entity_id
_entity_poly.type
_entity_poly.pdbx_seq_one_letter_code
_entity_poly.pdbx_strand_id
1 'polypeptide(L)'
;MSQPTHPAFISYPKKANFGRNLPKNKIYEHSGANTRLKDLFIEQVEQIVWQFKLAPETINLPAKPGVPEIQVFAIQLKTPQLDMDVLRCIDGAVQFPILFELSFDGQTQVVAAYKRPNEADASRWVLSDYFATAWLPSVSERAAMPLALDLGGLYEQVLHRLIPTPARLQESLVDLVARVEQVAAKQREVDKASSKLAKEKQFNRKVELNSILRQLKTELEQLNR
;
A
#
# COMPACT_ATOMS: atom_id res chain seq x y z
N MET A 1 -18.07 -7.59 19.99
CA MET A 1 -16.78 -8.20 20.42
C MET A 1 -15.69 -7.53 19.63
N SER A 2 -14.88 -6.69 20.25
CA SER A 2 -13.77 -6.03 19.60
C SER A 2 -12.75 -7.10 19.19
N GLN A 3 -12.39 -7.16 17.90
CA GLN A 3 -11.31 -8.00 17.46
C GLN A 3 -10.02 -7.54 18.18
N PRO A 4 -9.13 -8.46 18.60
CA PRO A 4 -7.87 -8.07 19.18
C PRO A 4 -7.13 -7.22 18.14
N THR A 5 -6.89 -5.96 18.48
CA THR A 5 -6.07 -5.05 17.69
C THR A 5 -4.66 -5.63 17.66
N HIS A 6 -4.32 -6.33 16.58
CA HIS A 6 -2.94 -6.68 16.34
C HIS A 6 -2.14 -5.38 16.20
N PRO A 7 -0.99 -5.24 16.87
CA PRO A 7 -0.13 -4.08 16.70
C PRO A 7 0.15 -3.89 15.19
N ALA A 8 0.01 -2.67 14.72
CA ALA A 8 0.17 -2.32 13.30
C ALA A 8 1.64 -2.41 12.86
N PHE A 9 2.57 -2.36 13.81
CA PHE A 9 4.00 -2.42 13.53
C PHE A 9 4.56 -3.81 13.78
N ILE A 10 5.53 -4.20 12.95
CA ILE A 10 6.22 -5.48 13.07
C ILE A 10 7.60 -5.25 13.64
N SER A 11 8.01 -6.11 14.57
CA SER A 11 9.38 -6.18 15.09
C SER A 11 10.21 -7.07 14.16
N TYR A 12 11.16 -6.47 13.47
CA TYR A 12 12.05 -7.20 12.58
C TYR A 12 13.29 -7.72 13.31
N PRO A 13 13.84 -8.90 12.93
CA PRO A 13 15.06 -9.44 13.54
C PRO A 13 16.24 -8.48 13.35
N LYS A 14 17.09 -8.36 14.37
CA LYS A 14 18.30 -7.52 14.30
C LYS A 14 19.20 -7.87 13.13
N LYS A 15 19.29 -9.15 12.76
CA LYS A 15 20.09 -9.65 11.63
C LYS A 15 19.61 -9.10 10.28
N ALA A 16 18.32 -8.73 10.17
CA ALA A 16 17.75 -8.13 8.97
C ALA A 16 18.01 -6.62 8.86
N ASN A 17 18.55 -6.00 9.92
CA ASN A 17 18.85 -4.56 9.88
C ASN A 17 19.91 -4.26 8.83
N PHE A 18 19.57 -3.39 7.87
CA PHE A 18 20.46 -2.93 6.83
C PHE A 18 20.94 -1.48 7.08
N GLY A 19 20.06 -0.60 7.54
CA GLY A 19 20.35 0.73 8.08
C GLY A 19 21.06 1.69 7.11
N ARG A 20 20.87 1.55 5.79
CA ARG A 20 21.52 2.39 4.79
C ARG A 20 20.67 3.59 4.39
N ASN A 21 21.23 4.78 4.51
CA ASN A 21 20.60 5.98 3.94
C ASN A 21 20.58 5.88 2.40
N LEU A 22 19.41 6.13 1.82
CA LEU A 22 19.18 6.08 0.38
C LEU A 22 19.08 7.51 -0.16
N PRO A 23 20.10 7.99 -0.88
CA PRO A 23 20.06 9.32 -1.49
C PRO A 23 18.93 9.40 -2.54
N LYS A 24 18.14 10.47 -2.50
CA LYS A 24 17.04 10.70 -3.46
C LYS A 24 17.49 10.62 -4.92
N ASN A 25 18.72 11.09 -5.21
CA ASN A 25 19.30 11.04 -6.56
C ASN A 25 19.38 9.60 -7.11
N LYS A 26 19.67 8.61 -6.25
CA LYS A 26 19.68 7.21 -6.68
C LYS A 26 18.31 6.72 -7.12
N ILE A 27 17.24 7.17 -6.44
CA ILE A 27 15.88 6.87 -6.84
C ILE A 27 15.58 7.53 -8.20
N TYR A 28 15.96 8.78 -8.39
CA TYR A 28 15.73 9.52 -9.63
C TYR A 28 16.41 8.89 -10.84
N GLU A 29 17.65 8.41 -10.67
CA GLU A 29 18.43 7.73 -11.72
C GLU A 29 17.74 6.49 -12.25
N HIS A 30 17.05 5.72 -11.38
CA HIS A 30 16.42 4.45 -11.73
C HIS A 30 14.92 4.57 -12.07
N SER A 31 14.25 5.64 -11.67
CA SER A 31 12.80 5.82 -11.86
C SER A 31 12.42 6.74 -13.02
N GLY A 32 13.39 7.47 -13.60
CA GLY A 32 13.08 8.49 -14.61
C GLY A 32 12.25 9.66 -14.08
N ALA A 33 12.41 10.02 -12.79
CA ALA A 33 11.65 11.06 -12.12
C ALA A 33 11.71 12.41 -12.85
N ASN A 34 10.54 12.96 -13.20
CA ASN A 34 10.42 14.30 -13.79
C ASN A 34 10.58 15.39 -12.71
N THR A 35 10.65 16.67 -13.13
CA THR A 35 10.85 17.82 -12.24
C THR A 35 9.80 17.89 -11.14
N ARG A 36 8.50 17.79 -11.48
CA ARG A 36 7.40 17.79 -10.49
C ARG A 36 7.60 16.75 -9.40
N LEU A 37 7.98 15.54 -9.78
CA LEU A 37 8.18 14.45 -8.82
C LEU A 37 9.41 14.71 -7.93
N LYS A 38 10.50 15.28 -8.48
CA LYS A 38 11.66 15.70 -7.68
C LYS A 38 11.30 16.78 -6.67
N ASP A 39 10.44 17.73 -7.06
CA ASP A 39 9.95 18.79 -6.16
C ASP A 39 9.14 18.17 -5.01
N LEU A 40 8.26 17.19 -5.26
CA LEU A 40 7.55 16.46 -4.20
C LEU A 40 8.50 15.78 -3.21
N PHE A 41 9.59 15.14 -3.69
CA PHE A 41 10.62 14.58 -2.80
C PHE A 41 11.33 15.64 -1.96
N ILE A 42 11.59 16.82 -2.52
CA ILE A 42 12.25 17.93 -1.81
C ILE A 42 11.33 18.49 -0.73
N GLU A 43 10.06 18.69 -1.05
CA GLU A 43 9.08 19.33 -0.19
C GLU A 43 8.60 18.40 0.94
N GLN A 44 8.36 17.12 0.63
CA GLN A 44 7.64 16.20 1.54
C GLN A 44 8.54 15.20 2.25
N VAL A 45 9.70 14.85 1.69
CA VAL A 45 10.59 13.82 2.24
C VAL A 45 11.83 14.46 2.83
N GLU A 46 12.11 14.16 4.09
CA GLU A 46 13.36 14.55 4.75
C GLU A 46 14.45 13.52 4.46
N GLN A 47 14.21 12.26 4.84
CA GLN A 47 15.18 11.18 4.74
C GLN A 47 14.52 9.89 4.31
N ILE A 48 15.26 9.05 3.57
CA ILE A 48 14.89 7.69 3.22
C ILE A 48 16.00 6.76 3.69
N VAL A 49 15.63 5.76 4.50
CA VAL A 49 16.56 4.74 4.98
C VAL A 49 16.05 3.37 4.55
N TRP A 50 16.87 2.59 3.86
CA TRP A 50 16.64 1.18 3.70
C TRP A 50 16.93 0.50 5.04
N GLN A 51 15.88 0.33 5.84
CA GLN A 51 16.01 -0.03 7.24
C GLN A 51 16.22 -1.52 7.45
N PHE A 52 15.43 -2.37 6.75
CA PHE A 52 15.57 -3.82 6.86
C PHE A 52 15.56 -4.48 5.48
N LYS A 53 16.31 -5.58 5.38
CA LYS A 53 16.33 -6.52 4.27
C LYS A 53 15.84 -7.87 4.77
N LEU A 54 14.64 -8.28 4.36
CA LEU A 54 14.07 -9.58 4.69
C LEU A 54 14.35 -10.52 3.52
N ALA A 55 15.33 -11.39 3.69
CA ALA A 55 15.82 -12.30 2.68
C ALA A 55 16.21 -13.64 3.34
N PRO A 56 16.40 -14.73 2.58
CA PRO A 56 16.75 -16.02 3.15
C PRO A 56 17.94 -15.97 4.11
N GLU A 57 18.95 -15.21 3.78
CA GLU A 57 20.17 -15.07 4.59
C GLU A 57 19.98 -14.23 5.87
N THR A 58 18.92 -13.41 5.95
CA THR A 58 18.70 -12.52 7.10
C THR A 58 17.65 -13.02 8.07
N ILE A 59 16.61 -13.72 7.60
CA ILE A 59 15.49 -14.17 8.43
C ILE A 59 15.23 -15.67 8.34
N ASN A 60 16.07 -16.42 7.61
CA ASN A 60 15.99 -17.89 7.46
C ASN A 60 14.61 -18.36 6.92
N LEU A 61 14.01 -17.59 6.01
CA LEU A 61 12.82 -17.98 5.25
C LEU A 61 13.18 -18.14 3.77
N PRO A 62 12.81 -19.24 3.11
CA PRO A 62 13.11 -19.44 1.70
C PRO A 62 12.41 -18.38 0.83
N ALA A 63 13.07 -18.02 -0.25
CA ALA A 63 12.48 -17.20 -1.30
C ALA A 63 11.33 -17.93 -1.99
N LYS A 64 10.41 -17.16 -2.58
CA LYS A 64 9.33 -17.68 -3.44
C LYS A 64 9.41 -16.95 -4.79
N PRO A 65 9.04 -17.61 -5.91
CA PRO A 65 8.88 -16.91 -7.19
C PRO A 65 8.02 -15.66 -7.03
N GLY A 66 8.53 -14.51 -7.48
CA GLY A 66 7.88 -13.20 -7.29
C GLY A 66 8.16 -12.50 -5.96
N VAL A 67 8.70 -13.19 -4.94
CA VAL A 67 9.10 -12.58 -3.66
C VAL A 67 10.45 -13.13 -3.22
N PRO A 68 11.54 -12.80 -3.92
CA PRO A 68 12.88 -13.26 -3.52
C PRO A 68 13.42 -12.54 -2.28
N GLU A 69 12.92 -11.33 -2.03
CA GLU A 69 13.31 -10.44 -0.95
C GLU A 69 12.16 -9.47 -0.63
N ILE A 70 12.03 -9.01 0.62
CA ILE A 70 11.14 -7.91 1.01
C ILE A 70 12.01 -6.83 1.65
N GLN A 71 11.85 -5.59 1.21
CA GLN A 71 12.59 -4.46 1.75
C GLN A 71 11.69 -3.61 2.65
N VAL A 72 12.24 -3.09 3.74
CA VAL A 72 11.54 -2.16 4.62
C VAL A 72 12.26 -0.81 4.56
N PHE A 73 11.53 0.21 4.12
CA PHE A 73 12.05 1.57 4.01
C PHE A 73 11.41 2.45 5.08
N ALA A 74 12.25 3.03 5.93
CA ALA A 74 11.85 4.10 6.83
C ALA A 74 11.98 5.44 6.12
N ILE A 75 10.88 6.19 6.03
CA ILE A 75 10.81 7.49 5.38
C ILE A 75 10.40 8.54 6.41
N GLN A 76 11.33 9.44 6.74
CA GLN A 76 11.02 10.62 7.54
C GLN A 76 10.37 11.68 6.64
N LEU A 77 9.19 12.14 7.02
CA LEU A 77 8.45 13.16 6.28
C LEU A 77 8.69 14.55 6.86
N LYS A 78 8.60 15.57 6.00
CA LYS A 78 8.58 16.99 6.35
C LYS A 78 7.17 17.52 6.55
N THR A 79 6.17 16.80 6.03
CA THR A 79 4.76 17.20 6.00
C THR A 79 3.88 16.03 6.46
N PRO A 80 2.67 16.29 7.02
CA PRO A 80 1.78 15.23 7.50
C PRO A 80 1.19 14.38 6.37
N GLN A 81 1.32 14.81 5.12
CA GLN A 81 0.81 14.13 3.94
C GLN A 81 1.94 13.88 2.96
N LEU A 82 1.93 12.71 2.35
CA LEU A 82 2.83 12.29 1.29
C LEU A 82 2.04 12.03 0.02
N ASP A 83 2.45 12.62 -1.10
CA ASP A 83 1.91 12.28 -2.41
C ASP A 83 2.32 10.84 -2.78
N MET A 84 1.34 10.01 -3.14
CA MET A 84 1.59 8.58 -3.45
C MET A 84 2.51 8.39 -4.66
N ASP A 85 2.66 9.38 -5.53
CA ASP A 85 3.60 9.34 -6.64
C ASP A 85 5.06 9.21 -6.15
N VAL A 86 5.37 9.69 -4.94
CA VAL A 86 6.68 9.50 -4.29
C VAL A 86 6.92 8.02 -4.00
N LEU A 87 5.96 7.31 -3.40
CA LEU A 87 6.08 5.88 -3.13
C LEU A 87 6.12 5.08 -4.43
N ARG A 88 5.29 5.42 -5.41
CA ARG A 88 5.30 4.78 -6.75
C ARG A 88 6.64 4.93 -7.44
N CYS A 89 7.29 6.08 -7.30
CA CYS A 89 8.62 6.31 -7.84
C CYS A 89 9.67 5.40 -7.18
N ILE A 90 9.63 5.24 -5.86
CA ILE A 90 10.54 4.33 -5.13
C ILE A 90 10.26 2.88 -5.53
N ASP A 91 8.99 2.46 -5.55
CA ASP A 91 8.59 1.12 -5.98
C ASP A 91 9.00 0.82 -7.43
N GLY A 92 8.95 1.81 -8.32
CA GLY A 92 9.40 1.68 -9.71
C GLY A 92 10.91 1.50 -9.84
N ALA A 93 11.68 2.09 -8.92
CA ALA A 93 13.15 2.01 -8.91
C ALA A 93 13.66 0.68 -8.29
N VAL A 94 12.87 0.01 -7.48
CA VAL A 94 13.24 -1.19 -6.74
C VAL A 94 12.45 -2.40 -7.27
N GLN A 95 13.13 -3.49 -7.58
CA GLN A 95 12.51 -4.71 -8.16
C GLN A 95 11.95 -5.69 -7.11
N PHE A 96 11.83 -5.29 -5.86
CA PHE A 96 11.37 -6.14 -4.76
C PHE A 96 10.12 -5.53 -4.09
N PRO A 97 9.26 -6.34 -3.45
CA PRO A 97 8.24 -5.84 -2.55
C PRO A 97 8.81 -4.91 -1.49
N ILE A 98 8.13 -3.78 -1.24
CA ILE A 98 8.54 -2.80 -0.25
C ILE A 98 7.43 -2.60 0.79
N LEU A 99 7.84 -2.53 2.06
CA LEU A 99 7.05 -2.04 3.17
C LEU A 99 7.61 -0.67 3.55
N PHE A 100 6.79 0.37 3.51
CA PHE A 100 7.17 1.72 3.90
C PHE A 100 6.72 1.99 5.34
N GLU A 101 7.63 2.40 6.20
CA GLU A 101 7.33 3.00 7.50
C GLU A 101 7.51 4.51 7.37
N LEU A 102 6.41 5.25 7.23
CA LEU A 102 6.40 6.71 7.15
C LEU A 102 6.35 7.28 8.56
N SER A 103 7.19 8.26 8.86
CA SER A 103 7.21 8.91 10.18
C SER A 103 7.09 10.43 10.05
N PHE A 104 6.24 11.02 10.90
CA PHE A 104 6.01 12.46 11.00
C PHE A 104 5.53 12.80 12.42
N ASP A 105 6.12 13.82 13.04
CA ASP A 105 5.72 14.37 14.35
C ASP A 105 5.45 13.31 15.42
N GLY A 106 6.38 12.37 15.59
CA GLY A 106 6.30 11.32 16.61
C GLY A 106 5.26 10.22 16.31
N GLN A 107 4.67 10.23 15.11
CA GLN A 107 3.76 9.20 14.63
C GLN A 107 4.40 8.41 13.49
N THR A 108 3.93 7.18 13.30
CA THR A 108 4.34 6.30 12.20
C THR A 108 3.12 5.68 11.54
N GLN A 109 3.20 5.52 10.23
CA GLN A 109 2.21 4.83 9.41
C GLN A 109 2.94 3.78 8.57
N VAL A 110 2.41 2.55 8.51
CA VAL A 110 2.92 1.52 7.59
C VAL A 110 2.10 1.55 6.32
N VAL A 111 2.78 1.57 5.19
CA VAL A 111 2.17 1.62 3.85
C VAL A 111 2.81 0.57 2.96
N ALA A 112 2.01 -0.18 2.22
CA ALA A 112 2.52 -1.10 1.19
C ALA A 112 1.50 -1.25 0.06
N ALA A 113 2.00 -1.59 -1.13
CA ALA A 113 1.18 -2.05 -2.25
C ALA A 113 1.44 -3.53 -2.50
N TYR A 114 0.48 -4.24 -3.06
CA TYR A 114 0.74 -5.59 -3.57
C TYR A 114 1.50 -5.50 -4.88
N LYS A 115 2.75 -5.97 -4.85
CA LYS A 115 3.68 -5.95 -5.98
C LYS A 115 3.95 -7.36 -6.46
N ARG A 116 3.74 -7.61 -7.75
CA ARG A 116 3.95 -8.92 -8.37
C ARG A 116 4.55 -8.78 -9.77
N PRO A 117 5.26 -9.79 -10.27
CA PRO A 117 5.65 -9.83 -11.67
C PRO A 117 4.42 -9.77 -12.59
N ASN A 118 4.57 -9.12 -13.73
CA ASN A 118 3.54 -9.13 -14.75
C ASN A 118 3.49 -10.52 -15.42
N GLU A 119 2.30 -11.07 -15.63
CA GLU A 119 2.10 -12.40 -16.22
C GLU A 119 2.52 -12.48 -17.68
N ALA A 120 2.34 -11.37 -18.44
CA ALA A 120 2.70 -11.30 -19.84
C ALA A 120 4.19 -10.96 -20.07
N ASP A 121 4.83 -10.31 -19.11
CA ASP A 121 6.24 -9.88 -19.19
C ASP A 121 6.86 -9.89 -17.78
N ALA A 122 7.52 -10.98 -17.44
CA ALA A 122 8.14 -11.18 -16.13
C ALA A 122 9.26 -10.15 -15.79
N SER A 123 9.72 -9.35 -16.76
CA SER A 123 10.65 -8.24 -16.51
C SER A 123 9.95 -7.01 -15.93
N ARG A 124 8.63 -6.94 -15.99
CA ARG A 124 7.80 -5.85 -15.47
C ARG A 124 7.10 -6.24 -14.19
N TRP A 125 6.82 -5.23 -13.37
CA TRP A 125 6.09 -5.38 -12.14
C TRP A 125 4.72 -4.70 -12.22
N VAL A 126 3.72 -5.35 -11.65
CA VAL A 126 2.38 -4.79 -11.44
C VAL A 126 2.29 -4.37 -9.98
N LEU A 127 1.79 -3.17 -9.76
CA LEU A 127 1.62 -2.56 -8.46
C LEU A 127 0.14 -2.23 -8.26
N SER A 128 -0.44 -2.68 -7.13
CA SER A 128 -1.79 -2.31 -6.72
C SER A 128 -1.86 -0.85 -6.23
N ASP A 129 -3.03 -0.41 -5.82
CA ASP A 129 -3.16 0.75 -4.93
C ASP A 129 -2.46 0.46 -3.59
N TYR A 130 -2.07 1.53 -2.87
CA TYR A 130 -1.43 1.42 -1.56
C TYR A 130 -2.45 1.18 -0.45
N PHE A 131 -2.11 0.28 0.44
CA PHE A 131 -2.81 0.02 1.70
C PHE A 131 -2.00 0.63 2.84
N ALA A 132 -2.68 1.24 3.79
CA ALA A 132 -2.02 1.95 4.88
C ALA A 132 -2.74 1.70 6.22
N THR A 133 -1.96 1.67 7.30
CA THR A 133 -2.50 1.75 8.66
C THR A 133 -3.01 3.17 8.96
N ALA A 134 -3.71 3.35 10.07
CA ALA A 134 -3.81 4.66 10.68
C ALA A 134 -2.42 5.15 11.12
N TRP A 135 -2.28 6.46 11.32
CA TRP A 135 -1.13 7.02 12.02
C TRP A 135 -1.19 6.63 13.50
N LEU A 136 -0.11 6.06 14.02
CA LEU A 136 0.01 5.60 15.39
C LEU A 136 1.26 6.20 16.02
N PRO A 137 1.29 6.40 17.36
CA PRO A 137 2.51 6.86 18.02
C PRO A 137 3.69 5.94 17.68
N SER A 138 4.85 6.52 17.34
CA SER A 138 6.05 5.76 16.95
C SER A 138 6.57 4.83 18.06
N VAL A 139 6.18 5.12 19.31
CA VAL A 139 6.49 4.29 20.49
C VAL A 139 5.49 3.14 20.70
N SER A 140 4.48 2.98 19.83
CA SER A 140 3.52 1.89 19.94
C SER A 140 4.21 0.52 19.90
N GLU A 141 3.64 -0.46 20.61
CA GLU A 141 4.15 -1.81 20.66
C GLU A 141 4.19 -2.45 19.27
N ARG A 142 5.31 -3.12 18.96
CA ARG A 142 5.51 -3.84 17.72
C ARG A 142 5.18 -5.32 17.90
N ALA A 143 4.31 -5.83 17.04
CA ALA A 143 4.01 -7.25 17.00
C ALA A 143 5.22 -8.07 16.56
N ALA A 144 5.29 -9.31 16.98
CA ALA A 144 6.20 -10.28 16.39
C ALA A 144 5.91 -10.43 14.88
N MET A 145 6.98 -10.68 14.11
CA MET A 145 6.86 -10.99 12.69
C MET A 145 5.96 -12.23 12.51
N PRO A 146 5.02 -12.23 11.54
CA PRO A 146 4.15 -13.36 11.28
C PRO A 146 4.94 -14.64 11.01
N LEU A 147 4.42 -15.77 11.45
CA LEU A 147 4.97 -17.09 11.10
C LEU A 147 4.59 -17.39 9.65
N ALA A 148 5.57 -17.71 8.83
CA ALA A 148 5.39 -18.06 7.43
C ALA A 148 6.35 -19.20 7.02
N LEU A 149 6.02 -19.90 5.95
CA LEU A 149 6.85 -20.97 5.41
C LEU A 149 7.87 -20.45 4.40
N ASP A 150 7.59 -19.32 3.77
CA ASP A 150 8.43 -18.64 2.78
C ASP A 150 8.19 -17.11 2.80
N LEU A 151 9.00 -16.37 2.04
CA LEU A 151 8.87 -14.90 1.93
C LEU A 151 7.55 -14.46 1.27
N GLY A 152 6.98 -15.27 0.37
CA GLY A 152 5.68 -14.99 -0.23
C GLY A 152 4.56 -15.02 0.81
N GLY A 153 4.51 -16.09 1.63
CA GLY A 153 3.54 -16.19 2.72
C GLY A 153 3.72 -15.12 3.79
N LEU A 154 4.96 -14.72 4.08
CA LEU A 154 5.22 -13.58 4.96
C LEU A 154 4.64 -12.28 4.38
N TYR A 155 4.89 -12.01 3.10
CA TYR A 155 4.40 -10.82 2.41
C TYR A 155 2.86 -10.78 2.38
N GLU A 156 2.22 -11.90 2.04
CA GLU A 156 0.76 -12.05 2.08
C GLU A 156 0.18 -11.72 3.45
N GLN A 157 0.76 -12.28 4.52
CA GLN A 157 0.27 -12.02 5.89
C GLN A 157 0.43 -10.56 6.31
N VAL A 158 1.51 -9.88 5.87
CA VAL A 158 1.69 -8.45 6.14
C VAL A 158 0.65 -7.64 5.40
N LEU A 159 0.41 -7.94 4.12
CA LEU A 159 -0.60 -7.22 3.33
C LEU A 159 -2.02 -7.43 3.89
N HIS A 160 -2.38 -8.64 4.32
CA HIS A 160 -3.67 -8.89 4.97
C HIS A 160 -3.90 -8.04 6.23
N ARG A 161 -2.85 -7.61 6.92
CA ARG A 161 -2.96 -6.69 8.08
C ARG A 161 -3.17 -5.24 7.67
N LEU A 162 -2.76 -4.87 6.45
CA LEU A 162 -2.87 -3.51 5.90
C LEU A 162 -4.16 -3.31 5.11
N ILE A 163 -4.66 -4.37 4.46
CA ILE A 163 -5.88 -4.30 3.67
C ILE A 163 -7.08 -4.14 4.61
N PRO A 164 -7.90 -3.09 4.45
CA PRO A 164 -8.99 -2.80 5.39
C PRO A 164 -10.16 -3.78 5.29
N THR A 165 -10.24 -4.53 4.19
CA THR A 165 -11.32 -5.48 3.91
C THR A 165 -10.85 -6.90 4.23
N PRO A 166 -11.58 -7.67 5.06
CA PRO A 166 -11.21 -9.06 5.34
C PRO A 166 -11.33 -9.93 4.08
N ALA A 167 -10.41 -10.88 3.96
CA ALA A 167 -10.51 -11.89 2.91
C ALA A 167 -11.74 -12.78 3.11
N ARG A 168 -12.37 -13.19 2.01
CA ARG A 168 -13.43 -14.20 2.00
C ARG A 168 -12.82 -15.61 2.18
N LEU A 169 -13.67 -16.58 2.50
CA LEU A 169 -13.22 -17.97 2.60
C LEU A 169 -12.58 -18.42 1.27
N GLN A 170 -11.34 -18.89 1.35
CA GLN A 170 -10.52 -19.34 0.19
C GLN A 170 -10.21 -18.25 -0.85
N GLU A 171 -10.42 -16.97 -0.55
CA GLU A 171 -10.02 -15.89 -1.43
C GLU A 171 -8.49 -15.72 -1.42
N SER A 172 -7.87 -15.74 -2.60
CA SER A 172 -6.44 -15.46 -2.74
C SER A 172 -6.14 -13.99 -2.49
N LEU A 173 -4.89 -13.65 -2.16
CA LEU A 173 -4.49 -12.24 -2.05
C LEU A 173 -4.70 -11.46 -3.36
N VAL A 174 -4.49 -12.10 -4.51
CA VAL A 174 -4.72 -11.49 -5.83
C VAL A 174 -6.19 -11.10 -5.99
N ASP A 175 -7.12 -12.02 -5.65
CA ASP A 175 -8.56 -11.79 -5.76
C ASP A 175 -9.04 -10.74 -4.75
N LEU A 176 -8.53 -10.79 -3.52
CA LEU A 176 -8.82 -9.80 -2.49
C LEU A 176 -8.40 -8.40 -2.95
N VAL A 177 -7.17 -8.23 -3.46
CA VAL A 177 -6.69 -6.94 -3.94
C VAL A 177 -7.54 -6.46 -5.12
N ALA A 178 -7.82 -7.31 -6.09
CA ALA A 178 -8.68 -6.97 -7.23
C ALA A 178 -10.09 -6.55 -6.79
N ARG A 179 -10.67 -7.23 -5.79
CA ARG A 179 -11.98 -6.87 -5.22
C ARG A 179 -11.93 -5.51 -4.51
N VAL A 180 -10.89 -5.24 -3.72
CA VAL A 180 -10.74 -3.95 -3.02
C VAL A 180 -10.58 -2.80 -4.02
N GLU A 181 -9.80 -2.99 -5.09
CA GLU A 181 -9.65 -2.00 -6.16
C GLU A 181 -10.97 -1.75 -6.91
N GLN A 182 -11.75 -2.81 -7.18
CA GLN A 182 -13.09 -2.70 -7.79
C GLN A 182 -14.06 -1.93 -6.87
N VAL A 183 -14.06 -2.24 -5.58
CA VAL A 183 -14.87 -1.51 -4.57
C VAL A 183 -14.49 -0.03 -4.55
N ALA A 184 -13.20 0.29 -4.50
CA ALA A 184 -12.72 1.67 -4.51
C ALA A 184 -13.08 2.40 -5.81
N ALA A 185 -12.98 1.74 -6.96
CA ALA A 185 -13.39 2.30 -8.25
C ALA A 185 -14.90 2.57 -8.29
N LYS A 186 -15.71 1.62 -7.83
CA LYS A 186 -17.17 1.75 -7.78
C LYS A 186 -17.60 2.84 -6.79
N GLN A 187 -16.93 2.99 -5.65
CA GLN A 187 -17.18 4.07 -4.70
C GLN A 187 -16.93 5.44 -5.34
N ARG A 188 -15.84 5.60 -6.11
CA ARG A 188 -15.57 6.85 -6.85
C ARG A 188 -16.66 7.18 -7.87
N GLU A 189 -17.26 6.16 -8.53
CA GLU A 189 -18.41 6.35 -9.42
C GLU A 189 -19.64 6.83 -8.67
N VAL A 190 -19.94 6.23 -7.51
CA VAL A 190 -21.04 6.65 -6.62
C VAL A 190 -20.87 8.10 -6.17
N ASP A 191 -19.67 8.48 -5.70
CA ASP A 191 -19.36 9.82 -5.24
C ASP A 191 -19.50 10.86 -6.37
N LYS A 192 -19.03 10.52 -7.56
CA LYS A 192 -19.17 11.36 -8.75
C LYS A 192 -20.63 11.54 -9.17
N ALA A 193 -21.43 10.46 -9.15
CA ALA A 193 -22.85 10.51 -9.46
C ALA A 193 -23.61 11.33 -8.41
N SER A 194 -23.33 11.14 -7.13
CA SER A 194 -23.89 11.90 -6.02
C SER A 194 -23.59 13.41 -6.13
N SER A 195 -22.33 13.75 -6.43
CA SER A 195 -21.91 15.14 -6.63
C SER A 195 -22.59 15.80 -7.83
N LYS A 196 -22.80 15.06 -8.93
CA LYS A 196 -23.56 15.54 -10.09
C LYS A 196 -25.03 15.78 -9.74
N LEU A 197 -25.65 14.83 -9.02
CA LEU A 197 -27.04 14.93 -8.60
C LEU A 197 -27.27 16.16 -7.70
N ALA A 198 -26.36 16.43 -6.78
CA ALA A 198 -26.46 17.58 -5.87
C ALA A 198 -26.41 18.93 -6.61
N LYS A 199 -25.70 19.00 -7.75
CA LYS A 199 -25.56 20.23 -8.56
C LYS A 199 -26.62 20.39 -9.63
N GLU A 200 -27.36 19.33 -9.96
CA GLU A 200 -28.34 19.34 -11.03
C GLU A 200 -29.60 20.19 -10.62
N LYS A 201 -30.11 20.99 -11.54
CA LYS A 201 -31.29 21.82 -11.32
C LYS A 201 -32.54 21.31 -12.06
N GLN A 202 -32.35 20.59 -13.16
CA GLN A 202 -33.45 20.09 -13.97
C GLN A 202 -34.08 18.84 -13.36
N PHE A 203 -35.38 18.85 -13.16
CA PHE A 203 -36.10 17.74 -12.51
C PHE A 203 -35.93 16.40 -13.23
N ASN A 204 -36.15 16.35 -14.56
CA ASN A 204 -36.03 15.09 -15.32
C ASN A 204 -34.61 14.49 -15.21
N ARG A 205 -33.58 15.35 -15.27
CA ARG A 205 -32.20 14.93 -15.14
C ARG A 205 -31.84 14.45 -13.73
N LYS A 206 -32.46 15.04 -12.71
CA LYS A 206 -32.36 14.51 -11.33
C LYS A 206 -32.92 13.10 -11.21
N VAL A 207 -34.05 12.80 -11.86
CA VAL A 207 -34.68 11.46 -11.85
C VAL A 207 -33.74 10.45 -12.48
N GLU A 208 -33.13 10.75 -13.64
CA GLU A 208 -32.15 9.88 -14.30
C GLU A 208 -30.93 9.63 -13.42
N LEU A 209 -30.34 10.70 -12.86
CA LEU A 209 -29.16 10.60 -11.99
C LEU A 209 -29.47 9.80 -10.70
N ASN A 210 -30.66 9.94 -10.13
CA ASN A 210 -31.09 9.11 -8.99
C ASN A 210 -31.17 7.63 -9.34
N SER A 211 -31.68 7.29 -10.53
CA SER A 211 -31.73 5.90 -11.01
C SER A 211 -30.31 5.31 -11.12
N ILE A 212 -29.40 6.04 -11.78
CA ILE A 212 -27.99 5.64 -11.92
C ILE A 212 -27.34 5.48 -10.53
N LEU A 213 -27.55 6.44 -9.63
CA LEU A 213 -26.97 6.37 -8.29
C LEU A 213 -27.46 5.16 -7.50
N ARG A 214 -28.75 4.78 -7.60
CA ARG A 214 -29.30 3.58 -6.98
C ARG A 214 -28.66 2.31 -7.53
N GLN A 215 -28.51 2.22 -8.85
CA GLN A 215 -27.85 1.09 -9.49
C GLN A 215 -26.40 0.94 -9.00
N LEU A 216 -25.60 2.02 -9.06
CA LEU A 216 -24.20 2.02 -8.60
C LEU A 216 -24.07 1.61 -7.12
N LYS A 217 -24.98 2.07 -6.25
CA LYS A 217 -24.99 1.65 -4.84
C LYS A 217 -25.28 0.16 -4.68
N THR A 218 -26.23 -0.38 -5.45
CA THR A 218 -26.54 -1.83 -5.42
C THR A 218 -25.33 -2.66 -5.89
N GLU A 219 -24.65 -2.25 -6.94
CA GLU A 219 -23.43 -2.91 -7.44
C GLU A 219 -22.30 -2.84 -6.38
N LEU A 220 -22.14 -1.70 -5.72
CA LEU A 220 -21.17 -1.53 -4.63
C LEU A 220 -21.49 -2.45 -3.44
N GLU A 221 -22.74 -2.57 -3.06
CA GLU A 221 -23.17 -3.50 -1.99
C GLU A 221 -22.90 -4.96 -2.35
N GLN A 222 -23.08 -5.35 -3.61
CA GLN A 222 -22.77 -6.71 -4.08
C GLN A 222 -21.27 -7.01 -4.01
N LEU A 223 -20.40 -6.04 -4.35
CA LEU A 223 -18.95 -6.19 -4.24
C LEU A 223 -18.46 -6.30 -2.78
N ASN A 224 -19.19 -5.70 -1.84
CA ASN A 224 -18.84 -5.71 -0.41
C ASN A 224 -19.35 -6.96 0.33
N ARG A 225 -20.27 -7.75 -0.25
CA ARG A 225 -20.74 -9.03 0.30
C ARG A 225 -19.72 -10.14 0.03
#